data_e7e117d1daf7fe1c8f271df40f9e35f8
#
_entry.id   e7e117d1daf7fe1c8f271df40f9e35f8
#
_cell.length_a   1.000
_cell.length_b   1.000
_cell.length_c   1.000
_cell.angle_alpha   90.00
_cell.angle_beta   90.00
_cell.angle_gamma   90.00
#
_symmetry.space_group_name_H-M   'P 1'
#
loop_
_entity.id
_entity.type
_entity.pdbx_description
1 polymer ?
#
loop_
_entity_poly.entity_id
_entity_poly.type
_entity_poly.pdbx_seq_one_letter_code
_entity_poly.pdbx_strand_id
1 'polypeptide(L)'
;MAKIRPYQPTDKTALLEILKLHSPEFFDPSEEEDFINYLDYELDQYFVVVDRDKVIGGGGFNRGFDDGSAARISWDLIHPNYRGKGIGSELLNYRIEKLKKLPELQKIVVRTTQLSYPFYQRGGFSVKSVEEDFWADGYDLYLMEMPA
;
A
#
# COMPACT_ATOMS: atom_id res chain seq x y z
N MET A 1 11.35 8.68 -16.62
CA MET A 1 9.90 8.63 -16.51
C MET A 1 9.48 7.36 -15.78
N ALA A 2 8.67 7.49 -14.75
CA ALA A 2 8.29 6.34 -13.93
C ALA A 2 7.24 5.47 -14.63
N LYS A 3 7.37 4.16 -14.49
CA LYS A 3 6.44 3.17 -15.05
C LYS A 3 5.96 2.24 -13.95
N ILE A 4 4.70 1.83 -14.03
CA ILE A 4 4.11 0.85 -13.12
C ILE A 4 4.06 -0.49 -13.84
N ARG A 5 4.54 -1.55 -13.18
CA ARG A 5 4.47 -2.92 -13.70
C ARG A 5 4.23 -3.92 -12.57
N PRO A 6 3.82 -5.16 -12.89
CA PRO A 6 3.66 -6.19 -11.86
C PRO A 6 4.98 -6.52 -11.15
N TYR A 7 4.86 -6.86 -9.88
CA TYR A 7 5.97 -7.31 -9.04
C TYR A 7 6.57 -8.63 -9.55
N GLN A 8 7.88 -8.72 -9.46
CA GLN A 8 8.64 -9.95 -9.71
C GLN A 8 9.50 -10.25 -8.47
N PRO A 9 9.79 -11.52 -8.17
CA PRO A 9 10.61 -11.86 -6.99
C PRO A 9 11.95 -11.14 -6.93
N THR A 10 12.53 -10.78 -8.07
CA THR A 10 13.78 -10.01 -8.14
C THR A 10 13.63 -8.58 -7.61
N ASP A 11 12.41 -8.08 -7.44
CA ASP A 11 12.15 -6.74 -6.90
C ASP A 11 12.20 -6.70 -5.37
N LYS A 12 12.16 -7.85 -4.70
CA LYS A 12 12.04 -7.95 -3.25
C LYS A 12 13.12 -7.18 -2.51
N THR A 13 14.38 -7.34 -2.90
CA THR A 13 15.50 -6.67 -2.25
C THR A 13 15.36 -5.15 -2.27
N ALA A 14 15.00 -4.58 -3.42
CA ALA A 14 14.82 -3.13 -3.56
C ALA A 14 13.66 -2.63 -2.68
N LEU A 15 12.56 -3.37 -2.63
CA LEU A 15 11.41 -3.01 -1.79
C LEU A 15 11.76 -3.04 -0.30
N LEU A 16 12.52 -4.04 0.15
CA LEU A 16 12.95 -4.14 1.53
C LEU A 16 13.87 -2.97 1.91
N GLU A 17 14.73 -2.55 1.00
CA GLU A 17 15.59 -1.38 1.23
C GLU A 17 14.75 -0.11 1.39
N ILE A 18 13.71 0.06 0.57
CA ILE A 18 12.80 1.21 0.68
C ILE A 18 12.08 1.18 2.03
N LEU A 19 11.59 0.01 2.45
CA LEU A 19 10.92 -0.13 3.74
C LEU A 19 11.85 0.31 4.88
N LYS A 20 13.11 -0.11 4.85
CA LYS A 20 14.09 0.26 5.88
C LYS A 20 14.33 1.76 5.94
N LEU A 21 14.30 2.45 4.80
CA LEU A 21 14.43 3.91 4.76
C LEU A 21 13.26 4.64 5.42
N HIS A 22 12.09 3.99 5.52
CA HIS A 22 10.92 4.54 6.19
C HIS A 22 10.83 4.16 7.67
N SER A 23 11.65 3.21 8.13
CA SER A 23 11.66 2.77 9.52
C SER A 23 12.63 3.65 10.33
N PRO A 24 12.28 4.05 11.57
CA PRO A 24 11.04 3.79 12.28
C PRO A 24 9.95 4.84 12.06
N GLU A 25 10.15 5.84 11.19
CA GLU A 25 9.23 6.96 11.05
C GLU A 25 7.81 6.53 10.65
N PHE A 26 7.68 5.73 9.58
CA PHE A 26 6.37 5.30 9.07
C PHE A 26 6.04 3.85 9.39
N PHE A 27 7.04 3.03 9.62
CA PHE A 27 6.88 1.62 9.93
C PHE A 27 7.73 1.24 11.13
N ASP A 28 7.16 0.44 12.04
CA ASP A 28 7.94 -0.15 13.10
C ASP A 28 8.93 -1.17 12.50
N PRO A 29 10.17 -1.27 13.01
CA PRO A 29 11.14 -2.24 12.47
C PRO A 29 10.64 -3.69 12.44
N SER A 30 9.72 -4.07 13.34
CA SER A 30 9.12 -5.40 13.37
C SER A 30 8.29 -5.72 12.12
N GLU A 31 7.86 -4.71 11.36
CA GLU A 31 7.04 -4.92 10.16
C GLU A 31 7.84 -5.42 8.97
N GLU A 32 9.17 -5.43 9.04
CA GLU A 32 10.00 -5.98 7.95
C GLU A 32 9.69 -7.46 7.72
N GLU A 33 9.57 -8.25 8.78
CA GLU A 33 9.22 -9.67 8.67
C GLU A 33 7.81 -9.85 8.12
N ASP A 34 6.88 -8.99 8.51
CA ASP A 34 5.51 -9.03 8.00
C ASP A 34 5.46 -8.77 6.51
N PHE A 35 6.27 -7.82 6.02
CA PHE A 35 6.33 -7.51 4.60
C PHE A 35 6.96 -8.65 3.80
N ILE A 36 8.03 -9.26 4.32
CA ILE A 36 8.65 -10.44 3.70
C ILE A 36 7.62 -11.56 3.57
N ASN A 37 6.90 -11.85 4.66
CA ASN A 37 5.87 -12.87 4.67
C ASN A 37 4.75 -12.56 3.66
N TYR A 38 4.35 -11.29 3.58
CA TYR A 38 3.35 -10.86 2.62
C TYR A 38 3.82 -11.13 1.18
N LEU A 39 5.03 -10.71 0.83
CA LEU A 39 5.56 -10.88 -0.53
C LEU A 39 5.71 -12.35 -0.92
N ASP A 40 6.08 -13.20 0.05
CA ASP A 40 6.34 -14.60 -0.22
C ASP A 40 5.08 -15.46 -0.23
N TYR A 41 4.07 -15.15 0.60
CA TYR A 41 2.95 -16.06 0.85
C TYR A 41 1.56 -15.44 0.74
N GLU A 42 1.42 -14.12 0.84
CA GLU A 42 0.09 -13.48 0.92
C GLU A 42 -0.23 -12.59 -0.27
N LEU A 43 0.70 -12.45 -1.19
CA LEU A 43 0.57 -11.55 -2.32
C LEU A 43 -0.56 -11.98 -3.25
N ASP A 44 -1.45 -11.06 -3.60
CA ASP A 44 -2.47 -11.24 -4.63
C ASP A 44 -2.03 -10.48 -5.88
N GLN A 45 -2.16 -9.15 -5.88
CA GLN A 45 -1.66 -8.28 -6.95
C GLN A 45 -0.76 -7.23 -6.32
N TYR A 46 0.48 -7.20 -6.72
CA TYR A 46 1.42 -6.20 -6.27
C TYR A 46 2.12 -5.58 -7.48
N PHE A 47 2.29 -4.26 -7.43
CA PHE A 47 2.89 -3.50 -8.52
C PHE A 47 4.09 -2.74 -8.01
N VAL A 48 5.07 -2.56 -8.89
CA VAL A 48 6.24 -1.73 -8.57
C VAL A 48 6.29 -0.54 -9.52
N VAL A 49 6.86 0.55 -9.01
CA VAL A 49 7.12 1.74 -9.80
C VAL A 49 8.61 1.73 -10.13
N VAL A 50 8.94 1.86 -11.41
CA VAL A 50 10.31 1.79 -11.89
C VAL A 50 10.67 3.10 -12.58
N ASP A 51 11.80 3.69 -12.20
CA ASP A 51 12.37 4.86 -12.85
C ASP A 51 13.81 4.56 -13.21
N ARG A 52 14.15 4.66 -14.51
CA ARG A 52 15.50 4.38 -15.01
C ARG A 52 16.02 3.01 -14.54
N ASP A 53 15.20 1.99 -14.71
CA ASP A 53 15.49 0.60 -14.33
C ASP A 53 15.65 0.38 -12.80
N LYS A 54 15.31 1.36 -11.99
CA LYS A 54 15.32 1.25 -10.53
C LYS A 54 13.91 1.15 -9.99
N VAL A 55 13.68 0.20 -9.09
CA VAL A 55 12.43 0.13 -8.31
C VAL A 55 12.46 1.25 -7.28
N ILE A 56 11.51 2.17 -7.37
CA ILE A 56 11.42 3.34 -6.49
C ILE A 56 10.18 3.31 -5.61
N GLY A 57 9.34 2.32 -5.74
CA GLY A 57 8.14 2.17 -4.92
C GLY A 57 7.36 0.92 -5.28
N GLY A 58 6.32 0.68 -4.51
CA GLY A 58 5.42 -0.44 -4.74
C GLY A 58 4.14 -0.31 -3.95
N GLY A 59 3.14 -1.06 -4.36
CA GLY A 59 1.85 -1.12 -3.70
C GLY A 59 0.95 -2.11 -4.41
N GLY A 60 0.10 -2.77 -3.65
CA GLY A 60 -0.76 -3.79 -4.20
C GLY A 60 -2.18 -3.74 -3.67
N PHE A 61 -2.92 -4.79 -3.96
CA PHE A 61 -4.21 -5.03 -3.33
C PHE A 61 -4.44 -6.53 -3.17
N ASN A 62 -5.25 -6.86 -2.18
CA ASN A 62 -5.72 -8.22 -1.95
C ASN A 62 -7.23 -8.25 -2.04
N ARG A 63 -7.76 -9.21 -2.82
CA ARG A 63 -9.20 -9.41 -3.03
C ARG A 63 -9.73 -10.49 -2.11
N GLY A 64 -11.04 -10.72 -2.15
CA GLY A 64 -11.67 -11.84 -1.47
C GLY A 64 -12.13 -11.58 -0.06
N PHE A 65 -12.14 -10.33 0.38
CA PHE A 65 -12.70 -9.98 1.69
C PHE A 65 -14.21 -9.77 1.58
N ASP A 66 -14.93 -10.05 2.67
CA ASP A 66 -16.39 -9.91 2.75
C ASP A 66 -17.10 -10.64 1.58
N ASP A 67 -16.74 -11.91 1.39
CA ASP A 67 -17.27 -12.77 0.31
C ASP A 67 -17.07 -12.20 -1.10
N GLY A 68 -15.96 -11.48 -1.30
CA GLY A 68 -15.60 -10.92 -2.60
C GLY A 68 -16.10 -9.50 -2.84
N SER A 69 -16.82 -8.92 -1.88
CA SER A 69 -17.33 -7.55 -2.02
C SER A 69 -16.33 -6.47 -1.63
N ALA A 70 -15.24 -6.83 -0.97
CA ALA A 70 -14.21 -5.89 -0.52
C ALA A 70 -12.81 -6.31 -0.97
N ALA A 71 -11.97 -5.32 -1.26
CA ALA A 71 -10.55 -5.51 -1.50
C ALA A 71 -9.77 -4.56 -0.59
N ARG A 72 -8.56 -4.93 -0.24
CA ARG A 72 -7.67 -4.11 0.60
C ARG A 72 -6.47 -3.64 -0.18
N ILE A 73 -6.13 -2.36 -0.03
CA ILE A 73 -4.87 -1.78 -0.49
C ILE A 73 -3.76 -2.32 0.41
N SER A 74 -2.66 -2.71 -0.18
CA SER A 74 -1.58 -3.42 0.51
C SER A 74 -0.24 -2.75 0.32
N TRP A 75 0.46 -2.48 1.42
CA TRP A 75 1.89 -2.17 1.49
C TRP A 75 2.38 -1.10 0.51
N ASP A 76 1.88 0.12 0.65
CA ASP A 76 2.34 1.27 -0.14
C ASP A 76 3.70 1.76 0.33
N LEU A 77 4.66 1.80 -0.58
CA LEU A 77 6.01 2.28 -0.33
C LEU A 77 6.45 3.19 -1.47
N ILE A 78 7.02 4.36 -1.15
CA ILE A 78 7.68 5.23 -2.13
C ILE A 78 9.03 5.63 -1.57
N HIS A 79 10.08 5.47 -2.36
CA HIS A 79 11.43 5.88 -1.96
C HIS A 79 11.43 7.35 -1.53
N PRO A 80 12.08 7.71 -0.40
CA PRO A 80 12.02 9.07 0.12
C PRO A 80 12.42 10.16 -0.87
N ASN A 81 13.36 9.88 -1.76
CA ASN A 81 13.81 10.85 -2.77
C ASN A 81 12.76 11.14 -3.84
N TYR A 82 11.69 10.35 -3.89
CA TYR A 82 10.62 10.48 -4.88
C TYR A 82 9.32 10.98 -4.28
N ARG A 83 9.32 11.38 -3.02
CA ARG A 83 8.13 11.95 -2.37
C ARG A 83 7.78 13.31 -2.97
N GLY A 84 6.49 13.66 -2.94
CA GLY A 84 6.01 14.95 -3.40
C GLY A 84 5.98 15.10 -4.91
N LYS A 85 6.15 14.01 -5.66
CA LYS A 85 6.15 14.02 -7.13
C LYS A 85 4.90 13.39 -7.75
N GLY A 86 3.90 13.05 -6.92
CA GLY A 86 2.66 12.46 -7.40
C GLY A 86 2.71 10.98 -7.70
N ILE A 87 3.84 10.30 -7.47
CA ILE A 87 4.02 8.87 -7.79
C ILE A 87 3.09 8.00 -6.95
N GLY A 88 2.98 8.29 -5.66
CA GLY A 88 2.07 7.56 -4.77
C GLY A 88 0.62 7.66 -5.22
N SER A 89 0.19 8.86 -5.62
CA SER A 89 -1.17 9.09 -6.13
C SER A 89 -1.42 8.35 -7.45
N GLU A 90 -0.45 8.35 -8.36
CA GLU A 90 -0.54 7.60 -9.61
C GLU A 90 -0.69 6.10 -9.35
N LEU A 91 0.12 5.56 -8.44
CA LEU A 91 0.08 4.15 -8.07
C LEU A 91 -1.26 3.79 -7.41
N LEU A 92 -1.76 4.63 -6.52
CA LEU A 92 -3.05 4.42 -5.88
C LEU A 92 -4.19 4.44 -6.90
N ASN A 93 -4.22 5.45 -7.76
CA ASN A 93 -5.26 5.55 -8.80
C ASN A 93 -5.21 4.40 -9.80
N TYR A 94 -4.03 3.94 -10.14
CA TYR A 94 -3.85 2.78 -11.01
C TYR A 94 -4.56 1.54 -10.43
N ARG A 95 -4.40 1.31 -9.13
CA ARG A 95 -5.05 0.19 -8.45
C ARG A 95 -6.55 0.39 -8.29
N ILE A 96 -6.98 1.59 -7.95
CA ILE A 96 -8.40 1.92 -7.81
C ILE A 96 -9.13 1.68 -9.14
N GLU A 97 -8.56 2.11 -10.25
CA GLU A 97 -9.16 1.90 -11.57
C GLU A 97 -9.30 0.41 -11.90
N LYS A 98 -8.29 -0.39 -11.58
CA LYS A 98 -8.36 -1.84 -11.78
C LYS A 98 -9.47 -2.47 -10.93
N LEU A 99 -9.55 -2.08 -9.66
CA LEU A 99 -10.53 -2.61 -8.73
C LEU A 99 -11.96 -2.23 -9.12
N LYS A 100 -12.18 -1.01 -9.60
CA LYS A 100 -13.51 -0.56 -10.02
C LYS A 100 -14.08 -1.30 -11.24
N LYS A 101 -13.24 -2.04 -11.95
CA LYS A 101 -13.67 -2.87 -13.07
C LYS A 101 -14.25 -4.22 -12.63
N LEU A 102 -14.10 -4.57 -11.34
CA LEU A 102 -14.62 -5.83 -10.81
C LEU A 102 -16.08 -5.65 -10.41
N PRO A 103 -17.02 -6.37 -11.10
CA PRO A 103 -18.46 -6.09 -10.88
C PRO A 103 -18.97 -6.44 -9.51
N GLU A 104 -18.37 -7.42 -8.82
CA GLU A 104 -18.80 -7.84 -7.48
C GLU A 104 -18.25 -6.94 -6.38
N LEU A 105 -17.27 -6.09 -6.68
CA LEU A 105 -16.61 -5.26 -5.66
C LEU A 105 -17.48 -4.06 -5.27
N GLN A 106 -17.72 -3.89 -3.97
CA GLN A 106 -18.54 -2.80 -3.45
C GLN A 106 -17.72 -1.76 -2.72
N LYS A 107 -16.57 -2.14 -2.14
CA LYS A 107 -15.72 -1.18 -1.42
C LYS A 107 -14.25 -1.56 -1.50
N ILE A 108 -13.42 -0.53 -1.35
CA ILE A 108 -11.98 -0.65 -1.25
C ILE A 108 -11.58 -0.19 0.15
N VAL A 109 -10.78 -0.98 0.84
CA VAL A 109 -10.38 -0.73 2.23
C VAL A 109 -8.87 -0.50 2.28
N VAL A 110 -8.44 0.42 3.14
CA VAL A 110 -7.03 0.54 3.50
C VAL A 110 -6.92 0.57 5.02
N ARG A 111 -5.90 -0.10 5.53
CA ARG A 111 -5.56 -0.13 6.95
C ARG A 111 -4.21 0.56 7.08
N THR A 112 -4.19 1.76 7.62
CA THR A 112 -3.00 2.60 7.64
C THR A 112 -2.75 3.20 9.03
N THR A 113 -1.90 4.20 9.12
CA THR A 113 -1.53 4.84 10.38
C THR A 113 -1.93 6.31 10.40
N GLN A 114 -1.81 6.96 11.58
CA GLN A 114 -1.98 8.40 11.72
C GLN A 114 -1.00 9.20 10.85
N LEU A 115 0.10 8.57 10.44
CA LEU A 115 1.13 9.22 9.63
C LEU A 115 0.74 9.30 8.15
N SER A 116 -0.03 8.32 7.67
CA SER A 116 -0.32 8.17 6.24
C SER A 116 -1.80 8.36 5.86
N TYR A 117 -2.71 8.41 6.83
CA TYR A 117 -4.14 8.51 6.50
C TYR A 117 -4.50 9.76 5.67
N PRO A 118 -3.82 10.93 5.82
CA PRO A 118 -4.16 12.08 4.99
C PRO A 118 -3.96 11.83 3.50
N PHE A 119 -2.97 11.02 3.13
CA PHE A 119 -2.73 10.64 1.75
C PHE A 119 -3.94 9.89 1.17
N TYR A 120 -4.46 8.91 1.90
CA TYR A 120 -5.62 8.14 1.45
C TYR A 120 -6.90 8.97 1.48
N GLN A 121 -7.04 9.86 2.45
CA GLN A 121 -8.17 10.76 2.51
C GLN A 121 -8.26 11.64 1.26
N ARG A 122 -7.12 12.17 0.80
CA ARG A 122 -7.06 12.92 -0.45
C ARG A 122 -7.39 12.06 -1.66
N GLY A 123 -7.12 10.77 -1.58
CA GLY A 123 -7.43 9.81 -2.65
C GLY A 123 -8.89 9.35 -2.69
N GLY A 124 -9.72 9.79 -1.76
CA GLY A 124 -11.15 9.47 -1.75
C GLY A 124 -11.60 8.52 -0.65
N PHE A 125 -10.70 8.11 0.24
CA PHE A 125 -11.04 7.24 1.37
C PHE A 125 -11.51 8.07 2.55
N SER A 126 -12.42 7.49 3.35
CA SER A 126 -12.89 8.11 4.60
C SER A 126 -12.57 7.21 5.79
N VAL A 127 -12.22 7.84 6.93
CA VAL A 127 -11.90 7.12 8.16
C VAL A 127 -13.17 6.50 8.73
N LYS A 128 -13.11 5.20 9.04
CA LYS A 128 -14.23 4.47 9.66
C LYS A 128 -13.98 4.18 11.13
N SER A 129 -12.72 3.93 11.52
CA SER A 129 -12.36 3.70 12.92
C SER A 129 -10.88 3.96 13.13
N VAL A 130 -10.52 4.20 14.40
CA VAL A 130 -9.13 4.38 14.83
C VAL A 130 -8.90 3.50 16.04
N GLU A 131 -7.77 2.76 16.05
CA GLU A 131 -7.39 1.92 17.18
C GLU A 131 -5.96 2.26 17.58
N GLU A 132 -5.77 2.76 18.80
CA GLU A 132 -4.46 3.19 19.28
C GLU A 132 -3.49 2.01 19.41
N ASP A 133 -2.23 2.26 19.05
CA ASP A 133 -1.11 1.32 19.20
C ASP A 133 -1.37 -0.07 18.59
N PHE A 134 -2.19 -0.13 17.55
CA PHE A 134 -2.57 -1.40 16.92
C PHE A 134 -1.36 -2.12 16.28
N TRP A 135 -0.56 -1.37 15.51
CA TRP A 135 0.58 -1.94 14.79
C TRP A 135 1.75 -2.17 15.72
N ALA A 136 2.01 -1.19 16.58
CA ALA A 136 3.07 -1.15 17.59
C ALA A 136 2.85 0.11 18.42
N ASP A 137 3.63 0.29 19.49
CA ASP A 137 3.57 1.50 20.29
C ASP A 137 3.79 2.74 19.42
N GLY A 138 2.85 3.67 19.42
CA GLY A 138 2.91 4.89 18.65
C GLY A 138 2.47 4.76 17.19
N TYR A 139 1.97 3.58 16.78
CA TYR A 139 1.48 3.33 15.42
C TYR A 139 0.03 2.88 15.46
N ASP A 140 -0.89 3.82 15.28
CA ASP A 140 -2.32 3.58 15.36
C ASP A 140 -2.87 2.97 14.07
N LEU A 141 -3.94 2.21 14.18
CA LEU A 141 -4.69 1.74 13.01
C LEU A 141 -5.74 2.77 12.62
N TYR A 142 -5.66 3.28 11.42
CA TYR A 142 -6.72 4.04 10.76
C TYR A 142 -7.36 3.13 9.71
N LEU A 143 -8.56 2.67 9.99
CA LEU A 143 -9.33 1.87 9.03
C LEU A 143 -10.12 2.83 8.15
N MET A 144 -9.89 2.74 6.84
CA MET A 144 -10.50 3.66 5.87
C MET A 144 -11.14 2.87 4.73
N GLU A 145 -12.18 3.45 4.13
CA GLU A 145 -12.92 2.83 3.03
C GLU A 145 -13.31 3.86 1.98
N MET A 146 -13.50 3.36 0.75
CA MET A 146 -14.17 4.12 -0.31
C MET A 146 -15.06 3.17 -1.10
N PRO A 147 -16.16 3.68 -1.73
CA PRO A 147 -16.97 2.87 -2.62
C PRO A 147 -16.18 2.44 -3.86
N ALA A 148 -16.47 1.27 -4.34
CA ALA A 148 -15.84 0.76 -5.57
C ALA A 148 -16.79 0.83 -6.77
#